data_04a65b5c299881fa169d91390d27ea45
#
_entry.id   04a65b5c299881fa169d91390d27ea45
#
_cell.length_a   1.000
_cell.length_b   1.000
_cell.length_c   1.000
_cell.angle_alpha   90.00
_cell.angle_beta   90.00
_cell.angle_gamma   90.00
#
_symmetry.space_group_name_H-M   'P 1'
#
loop_
_entity.id
_entity.type
_entity.pdbx_description
1 polymer ?
#
loop_
_entity_poly.entity_id
_entity_poly.type
_entity_poly.pdbx_seq_one_letter_code
_entity_poly.pdbx_strand_id
1 'polypeptide(L)'
;LGFMVIRPLGQCVGRNAISPKAKLSPVEDFRICKAEINATCLGVKLKVKAFPHSSQDSEYMTCAETTTWALMEYFGNKYPLYKPLMPSALLASLQSHAVERLVPSQGLSIQQISMALRQQDFGCKMYSKENPRFKELFTCYVESGLPLAVAVEGGNIGHAIVCIGRKKQERNQIVAKKTIFGTDYFMWNESINEFVFNDDNKPCY
;
A
#
# COMPACT_ATOMS: atom_id res chain seq x y z
N LEU A 1 -16.23 6.92 -9.43
CA LEU A 1 -16.47 7.26 -8.01
C LEU A 1 -15.91 6.16 -7.13
N GLY A 2 -16.71 5.40 -6.40
CA GLY A 2 -16.20 4.37 -5.50
C GLY A 2 -17.30 3.78 -4.63
N PHE A 3 -16.89 2.95 -3.66
CA PHE A 3 -17.76 2.45 -2.62
C PHE A 3 -17.04 2.47 -1.27
N MET A 4 -17.81 2.44 -0.20
CA MET A 4 -17.33 2.40 1.17
C MET A 4 -18.28 1.54 2.00
N VAL A 5 -17.71 0.65 2.81
CA VAL A 5 -18.46 -0.10 3.82
C VAL A 5 -18.35 0.64 5.14
N ILE A 6 -19.46 0.91 5.77
CA ILE A 6 -19.51 1.50 7.12
C ILE A 6 -19.71 0.38 8.13
N ARG A 7 -18.83 0.29 9.11
CA ARG A 7 -18.88 -0.68 10.21
C ARG A 7 -19.53 -0.02 11.45
N PRO A 8 -20.26 -0.77 12.25
CA PRO A 8 -20.82 -0.26 13.53
C PRO A 8 -19.77 -0.25 14.66
N LEU A 9 -18.61 0.39 14.39
CA LEU A 9 -17.47 0.45 15.31
C LEU A 9 -16.97 1.90 15.40
N GLY A 10 -16.15 2.22 16.41
CA GLY A 10 -15.60 3.54 16.61
C GLY A 10 -14.81 4.04 15.39
N GLN A 11 -13.99 3.17 14.77
CA GLN A 11 -13.40 3.40 13.47
C GLN A 11 -14.27 2.75 12.39
N CYS A 12 -15.26 3.49 11.94
CA CYS A 12 -16.38 2.97 11.15
C CYS A 12 -16.04 2.70 9.68
N VAL A 13 -14.94 3.23 9.13
CA VAL A 13 -14.60 3.05 7.71
C VAL A 13 -13.99 1.67 7.50
N GLY A 14 -14.78 0.76 6.96
CA GLY A 14 -14.35 -0.56 6.56
C GLY A 14 -13.75 -0.58 5.15
N ARG A 15 -13.83 -1.75 4.49
CA ARG A 15 -13.36 -1.93 3.11
C ARG A 15 -13.94 -0.84 2.21
N ASN A 16 -13.07 -0.13 1.54
CA ASN A 16 -13.48 0.87 0.57
C ASN A 16 -12.52 0.88 -0.63
N ALA A 17 -13.00 1.43 -1.72
CA ALA A 17 -12.21 1.69 -2.90
C ALA A 17 -12.78 2.93 -3.60
N ILE A 18 -12.02 4.01 -3.59
CA ILE A 18 -12.42 5.30 -4.15
C ILE A 18 -11.51 5.62 -5.32
N SER A 19 -12.10 5.95 -6.47
CA SER A 19 -11.32 6.35 -7.63
C SER A 19 -10.54 7.62 -7.34
N PRO A 20 -9.25 7.70 -7.68
CA PRO A 20 -8.47 8.93 -7.52
C PRO A 20 -9.04 10.11 -8.33
N LYS A 21 -9.95 9.84 -9.29
CA LYS A 21 -10.69 10.88 -10.01
C LYS A 21 -11.85 11.49 -9.20
N ALA A 22 -12.24 10.85 -8.09
CA ALA A 22 -13.32 11.33 -7.23
C ALA A 22 -12.84 12.27 -6.11
N LYS A 23 -11.57 12.64 -6.13
CA LYS A 23 -10.96 13.50 -5.11
C LYS A 23 -11.66 14.86 -4.99
N LEU A 24 -11.80 15.30 -3.77
CA LEU A 24 -12.29 16.64 -3.44
C LEU A 24 -11.16 17.63 -3.13
N SER A 25 -9.94 17.11 -2.97
CA SER A 25 -8.75 17.89 -2.64
C SER A 25 -8.05 18.42 -3.88
N PRO A 26 -7.42 19.60 -3.81
CA PRO A 26 -6.60 20.16 -4.88
C PRO A 26 -5.24 19.45 -5.07
N VAL A 27 -5.01 18.30 -4.47
CA VAL A 27 -3.81 17.51 -4.75
C VAL A 27 -3.87 17.06 -6.20
N GLU A 28 -3.19 17.82 -7.05
CA GLU A 28 -3.15 17.60 -8.48
C GLU A 28 -2.07 16.59 -8.84
N ASP A 29 -2.29 15.89 -9.93
CA ASP A 29 -1.29 15.11 -10.66
C ASP A 29 -0.53 14.04 -9.85
N PHE A 30 -1.20 13.26 -9.02
CA PHE A 30 -0.61 12.05 -8.47
C PHE A 30 -0.97 10.80 -9.30
N ARG A 31 -0.08 9.81 -9.29
CA ARG A 31 -0.29 8.48 -9.88
C ARG A 31 -0.19 7.42 -8.80
N ILE A 32 -1.13 6.50 -8.82
CA ILE A 32 -1.16 5.38 -7.85
C ILE A 32 -1.30 4.04 -8.56
N CYS A 33 -0.86 3.00 -7.88
CA CYS A 33 -1.18 1.61 -8.20
C CYS A 33 -2.70 1.42 -8.13
N LYS A 34 -3.29 0.82 -9.16
CA LYS A 34 -4.76 0.61 -9.25
C LYS A 34 -5.05 -0.81 -9.70
N ALA A 35 -6.05 -1.42 -9.07
CA ALA A 35 -6.71 -2.63 -9.54
C ALA A 35 -8.17 -2.32 -9.89
N GLU A 36 -8.80 -3.18 -10.69
CA GLU A 36 -10.24 -3.13 -10.90
C GLU A 36 -10.92 -3.88 -9.75
N ILE A 37 -11.56 -3.15 -8.87
CA ILE A 37 -12.22 -3.70 -7.68
C ILE A 37 -13.72 -3.77 -7.92
N ASN A 38 -14.27 -4.95 -7.66
CA ASN A 38 -15.69 -5.21 -7.83
C ASN A 38 -16.43 -5.05 -6.50
N ALA A 39 -17.62 -4.49 -6.56
CA ALA A 39 -18.58 -4.44 -5.46
C ALA A 39 -19.97 -4.74 -5.99
N THR A 40 -20.87 -5.19 -5.13
CA THR A 40 -22.28 -5.41 -5.47
C THR A 40 -23.15 -4.67 -4.46
N CYS A 41 -24.05 -3.87 -4.96
CA CYS A 41 -25.02 -3.15 -4.15
C CYS A 41 -26.43 -3.44 -4.70
N LEU A 42 -27.31 -4.01 -3.87
CA LEU A 42 -28.67 -4.38 -4.27
C LEU A 42 -28.74 -5.16 -5.60
N GLY A 43 -27.81 -6.10 -5.81
CA GLY A 43 -27.74 -6.90 -7.03
C GLY A 43 -27.04 -6.21 -8.22
N VAL A 44 -26.77 -4.91 -8.14
CA VAL A 44 -26.05 -4.17 -9.18
C VAL A 44 -24.55 -4.37 -9.00
N LYS A 45 -23.89 -4.88 -10.04
CA LYS A 45 -22.43 -5.02 -10.07
C LYS A 45 -21.76 -3.69 -10.39
N LEU A 46 -20.90 -3.25 -9.52
CA LEU A 46 -20.13 -2.01 -9.63
C LEU A 46 -18.66 -2.33 -9.79
N LYS A 47 -17.96 -1.53 -10.58
CA LYS A 47 -16.52 -1.62 -10.80
C LYS A 47 -15.85 -0.28 -10.55
N VAL A 48 -14.74 -0.28 -9.84
CA VAL A 48 -13.93 0.92 -9.61
C VAL A 48 -12.45 0.61 -9.79
N LYS A 49 -11.72 1.49 -10.47
CA LYS A 49 -10.25 1.43 -10.56
C LYS A 49 -9.65 2.28 -9.45
N ALA A 50 -9.15 1.63 -8.41
CA ALA A 50 -8.64 2.26 -7.20
C ALA A 50 -7.59 1.37 -6.52
N PHE A 51 -6.96 1.89 -5.46
CA PHE A 51 -6.24 1.07 -4.49
C PHE A 51 -7.20 0.73 -3.34
N PRO A 52 -7.23 -0.52 -2.84
CA PRO A 52 -8.10 -0.90 -1.73
C PRO A 52 -7.63 -0.27 -0.43
N HIS A 53 -8.59 0.16 0.39
CA HIS A 53 -8.33 0.76 1.70
C HIS A 53 -9.34 0.21 2.74
N SER A 54 -8.90 0.17 3.98
CA SER A 54 -9.74 -0.03 5.17
C SER A 54 -9.06 0.68 6.34
N SER A 55 -9.83 1.26 7.24
CA SER A 55 -9.28 1.66 8.53
C SER A 55 -9.03 0.43 9.40
N GLN A 56 -8.03 0.52 10.26
CA GLN A 56 -7.87 -0.43 11.37
C GLN A 56 -9.07 -0.31 12.32
N ASP A 57 -9.32 -1.34 13.11
CA ASP A 57 -10.39 -1.31 14.14
C ASP A 57 -9.85 -1.22 15.56
N SER A 58 -8.53 -1.26 15.72
CA SER A 58 -7.81 -1.20 16.99
C SER A 58 -8.08 -2.39 17.94
N GLU A 59 -8.91 -3.33 17.54
CA GLU A 59 -9.26 -4.51 18.33
C GLU A 59 -8.67 -5.79 17.72
N TYR A 60 -9.00 -6.05 16.44
CA TYR A 60 -8.61 -7.27 15.71
C TYR A 60 -7.65 -7.00 14.57
N MET A 61 -7.74 -5.85 13.94
CA MET A 61 -6.88 -5.45 12.83
C MET A 61 -6.01 -4.26 13.23
N THR A 62 -4.71 -4.50 13.28
CA THR A 62 -3.71 -3.46 13.47
C THR A 62 -3.21 -2.92 12.12
N CYS A 63 -2.39 -1.88 12.14
CA CYS A 63 -1.87 -1.26 10.93
C CYS A 63 -1.12 -2.24 10.01
N ALA A 64 -0.37 -3.18 10.57
CA ALA A 64 0.40 -4.14 9.78
C ALA A 64 -0.50 -5.18 9.11
N GLU A 65 -1.56 -5.62 9.78
CA GLU A 65 -2.57 -6.53 9.23
C GLU A 65 -3.38 -5.85 8.14
N THR A 66 -3.80 -4.60 8.36
CA THR A 66 -4.50 -3.78 7.37
C THR A 66 -3.63 -3.53 6.14
N THR A 67 -2.33 -3.21 6.34
CA THR A 67 -1.34 -3.06 5.28
C THR A 67 -1.21 -4.34 4.45
N THR A 68 -1.05 -5.49 5.10
CA THR A 68 -0.91 -6.78 4.43
C THR A 68 -2.18 -7.13 3.66
N TRP A 69 -3.34 -6.94 4.28
CA TRP A 69 -4.63 -7.14 3.62
C TRP A 69 -4.79 -6.26 2.37
N ALA A 70 -4.45 -4.97 2.45
CA ALA A 70 -4.56 -4.05 1.32
C ALA A 70 -3.67 -4.47 0.13
N LEU A 71 -2.47 -4.97 0.40
CA LEU A 71 -1.59 -5.54 -0.62
C LEU A 71 -2.21 -6.79 -1.27
N MET A 72 -2.71 -7.73 -0.47
CA MET A 72 -3.34 -8.96 -0.97
C MET A 72 -4.61 -8.65 -1.78
N GLU A 73 -5.43 -7.73 -1.31
CA GLU A 73 -6.63 -7.28 -2.03
C GLU A 73 -6.26 -6.62 -3.38
N TYR A 74 -5.21 -5.80 -3.40
CA TYR A 74 -4.70 -5.20 -4.64
C TYR A 74 -4.21 -6.25 -5.62
N PHE A 75 -3.32 -7.14 -5.20
CA PHE A 75 -2.75 -8.14 -6.10
C PHE A 75 -3.78 -9.16 -6.56
N GLY A 76 -4.69 -9.59 -5.67
CA GLY A 76 -5.76 -10.51 -6.00
C GLY A 76 -6.80 -9.95 -6.99
N ASN A 77 -7.00 -8.62 -7.00
CA ASN A 77 -7.86 -7.97 -7.99
C ASN A 77 -7.13 -7.58 -9.28
N LYS A 78 -5.79 -7.59 -9.27
CA LYS A 78 -5.00 -7.20 -10.44
C LYS A 78 -4.49 -8.38 -11.25
N TYR A 79 -4.14 -9.46 -10.58
CA TYR A 79 -3.50 -10.62 -11.22
C TYR A 79 -4.29 -11.90 -10.91
N PRO A 80 -4.64 -12.70 -11.92
CA PRO A 80 -5.51 -13.88 -11.75
C PRO A 80 -4.87 -15.01 -10.94
N LEU A 81 -3.54 -15.00 -10.77
CA LEU A 81 -2.82 -16.00 -9.98
C LEU A 81 -2.98 -15.79 -8.47
N TYR A 82 -3.30 -14.59 -8.03
CA TYR A 82 -3.47 -14.26 -6.62
C TYR A 82 -4.95 -14.16 -6.27
N LYS A 83 -5.26 -14.44 -5.01
CA LYS A 83 -6.63 -14.31 -4.50
C LYS A 83 -6.66 -13.27 -3.37
N PRO A 84 -7.70 -12.43 -3.32
CA PRO A 84 -7.93 -11.60 -2.15
C PRO A 84 -8.02 -12.48 -0.89
N LEU A 85 -7.38 -12.04 0.18
CA LEU A 85 -7.35 -12.78 1.43
C LEU A 85 -8.21 -12.05 2.47
N MET A 86 -9.10 -12.78 3.12
CA MET A 86 -9.89 -12.21 4.22
C MET A 86 -8.98 -11.96 5.44
N PRO A 87 -9.20 -10.89 6.21
CA PRO A 87 -8.40 -10.60 7.40
C PRO A 87 -8.30 -11.78 8.37
N SER A 88 -9.39 -12.51 8.58
CA SER A 88 -9.40 -13.70 9.43
C SER A 88 -8.49 -14.83 8.91
N ALA A 89 -8.45 -15.03 7.60
CA ALA A 89 -7.57 -16.03 7.00
C ALA A 89 -6.10 -15.59 7.06
N LEU A 90 -5.82 -14.30 6.90
CA LEU A 90 -4.48 -13.73 7.11
C LEU A 90 -4.01 -13.97 8.55
N LEU A 91 -4.84 -13.65 9.54
CA LEU A 91 -4.52 -13.88 10.93
C LEU A 91 -4.29 -15.36 11.25
N ALA A 92 -5.13 -16.25 10.72
CA ALA A 92 -4.95 -17.68 10.88
C ALA A 92 -3.62 -18.19 10.30
N SER A 93 -3.19 -17.67 9.15
CA SER A 93 -1.91 -18.02 8.55
C SER A 93 -0.71 -17.56 9.38
N LEU A 94 -0.85 -16.46 10.11
CA LEU A 94 0.20 -15.90 10.95
C LEU A 94 0.26 -16.59 12.34
N GLN A 95 -0.84 -17.11 12.85
CA GLN A 95 -0.90 -17.77 14.15
C GLN A 95 0.04 -18.97 14.27
N SER A 96 0.27 -19.70 13.18
CA SER A 96 1.23 -20.82 13.16
C SER A 96 2.69 -20.40 13.34
N HIS A 97 2.99 -19.11 13.20
CA HIS A 97 4.35 -18.56 13.25
C HIS A 97 4.54 -17.50 14.34
N ALA A 98 3.48 -17.12 15.02
CA ALA A 98 3.55 -16.18 16.14
C ALA A 98 3.76 -16.94 17.44
N VAL A 99 4.98 -16.89 17.96
CA VAL A 99 5.33 -17.55 19.23
C VAL A 99 4.61 -16.92 20.43
N GLU A 100 4.27 -15.63 20.35
CA GLU A 100 3.46 -14.94 21.36
C GLU A 100 2.61 -13.84 20.71
N ARG A 101 1.30 -13.94 20.84
CA ARG A 101 0.40 -12.82 20.56
C ARG A 101 -0.12 -12.29 21.90
N LEU A 102 0.47 -11.19 22.36
CA LEU A 102 -0.05 -10.44 23.50
C LEU A 102 -1.36 -9.73 23.10
N VAL A 103 -2.32 -9.75 24.00
CA VAL A 103 -3.54 -8.93 23.88
C VAL A 103 -3.43 -7.79 24.90
N PRO A 104 -3.48 -6.53 24.48
CA PRO A 104 -3.65 -6.02 23.12
C PRO A 104 -2.44 -6.30 22.22
N SER A 105 -2.72 -6.58 20.95
CA SER A 105 -1.66 -6.87 19.97
C SER A 105 -0.76 -5.66 19.76
N GLN A 106 0.55 -5.86 19.84
CA GLN A 106 1.54 -4.82 19.46
C GLN A 106 1.66 -4.67 17.93
N GLY A 107 0.85 -5.41 17.16
CA GLY A 107 0.94 -5.47 15.71
C GLY A 107 1.97 -6.46 15.21
N LEU A 108 2.05 -6.58 13.88
CA LEU A 108 3.04 -7.44 13.22
C LEU A 108 4.32 -6.67 12.93
N SER A 109 5.46 -7.33 13.12
CA SER A 109 6.73 -6.81 12.64
C SER A 109 6.82 -6.88 11.10
N ILE A 110 7.72 -6.12 10.49
CA ILE A 110 7.96 -6.17 9.04
C ILE A 110 8.40 -7.57 8.58
N GLN A 111 9.08 -8.33 9.45
CA GLN A 111 9.44 -9.71 9.19
C GLN A 111 8.21 -10.62 9.12
N GLN A 112 7.25 -10.44 10.03
CA GLN A 112 5.99 -11.19 10.02
C GLN A 112 5.14 -10.84 8.80
N ILE A 113 5.09 -9.56 8.38
CA ILE A 113 4.46 -9.15 7.11
C ILE A 113 5.12 -9.88 5.94
N SER A 114 6.45 -9.90 5.89
CA SER A 114 7.20 -10.61 4.84
C SER A 114 6.89 -12.11 4.83
N MET A 115 6.80 -12.74 6.00
CA MET A 115 6.43 -14.16 6.11
C MET A 115 5.01 -14.42 5.62
N ALA A 116 4.04 -13.60 6.03
CA ALA A 116 2.66 -13.70 5.59
C ALA A 116 2.53 -13.63 4.06
N LEU A 117 3.22 -12.67 3.44
CA LEU A 117 3.24 -12.52 1.99
C LEU A 117 3.93 -13.70 1.29
N ARG A 118 5.03 -14.23 1.85
CA ARG A 118 5.71 -15.42 1.30
C ARG A 118 4.84 -16.67 1.32
N GLN A 119 3.99 -16.83 2.31
CA GLN A 119 3.01 -17.93 2.37
C GLN A 119 1.94 -17.84 1.25
N GLN A 120 1.83 -16.67 0.63
CA GLN A 120 0.96 -16.42 -0.52
C GLN A 120 1.76 -16.33 -1.83
N ASP A 121 2.92 -17.00 -1.89
CA ASP A 121 3.80 -17.11 -3.05
C ASP A 121 4.44 -15.80 -3.52
N PHE A 122 4.56 -14.79 -2.63
CA PHE A 122 5.29 -13.57 -2.97
C PHE A 122 6.79 -13.68 -2.65
N GLY A 123 7.62 -13.29 -3.60
CA GLY A 123 9.06 -13.10 -3.40
C GLY A 123 9.36 -11.79 -2.67
N CYS A 124 9.36 -11.80 -1.32
CA CYS A 124 9.57 -10.60 -0.54
C CYS A 124 11.05 -10.30 -0.29
N LYS A 125 11.43 -9.03 -0.46
CA LYS A 125 12.72 -8.47 -0.04
C LYS A 125 12.48 -7.30 0.89
N MET A 126 13.33 -7.18 1.91
CA MET A 126 13.33 -6.06 2.86
C MET A 126 14.54 -5.18 2.60
N TYR A 127 14.33 -3.88 2.64
CA TYR A 127 15.37 -2.88 2.48
C TYR A 127 15.26 -1.87 3.62
N SER A 128 16.40 -1.54 4.23
CA SER A 128 16.52 -0.45 5.19
C SER A 128 16.79 0.87 4.46
N LYS A 129 16.42 1.98 5.10
CA LYS A 129 16.73 3.34 4.60
C LYS A 129 18.23 3.62 4.50
N GLU A 130 19.07 2.87 5.22
CA GLU A 130 20.54 2.97 5.14
C GLU A 130 21.10 2.37 3.85
N ASN A 131 20.31 1.62 3.09
CA ASN A 131 20.75 1.12 1.78
C ASN A 131 21.00 2.32 0.84
N PRO A 132 22.21 2.46 0.27
CA PRO A 132 22.55 3.62 -0.58
C PRO A 132 21.65 3.73 -1.82
N ARG A 133 21.04 2.62 -2.25
CA ARG A 133 20.09 2.58 -3.36
C ARG A 133 18.62 2.61 -2.91
N PHE A 134 18.34 2.94 -1.66
CA PHE A 134 16.98 2.86 -1.11
C PHE A 134 15.97 3.68 -1.93
N LYS A 135 16.27 4.97 -2.21
CA LYS A 135 15.39 5.84 -2.98
C LYS A 135 15.16 5.31 -4.42
N GLU A 136 16.22 4.82 -5.05
CA GLU A 136 16.14 4.24 -6.39
C GLU A 136 15.22 3.00 -6.40
N LEU A 137 15.47 2.04 -5.51
CA LEU A 137 14.67 0.82 -5.39
C LEU A 137 13.21 1.13 -5.07
N PHE A 138 12.99 2.03 -4.11
CA PHE A 138 11.65 2.46 -3.71
C PHE A 138 10.87 3.02 -4.92
N THR A 139 11.49 3.93 -5.67
CA THR A 139 10.91 4.51 -6.87
C THR A 139 10.65 3.46 -7.95
N CYS A 140 11.62 2.59 -8.23
CA CYS A 140 11.48 1.56 -9.27
C CYS A 140 10.32 0.60 -8.99
N TYR A 141 10.15 0.16 -7.76
CA TYR A 141 9.03 -0.71 -7.39
C TYR A 141 7.67 -0.01 -7.58
N VAL A 142 7.53 1.20 -7.05
CA VAL A 142 6.27 1.96 -7.16
C VAL A 142 5.92 2.26 -8.62
N GLU A 143 6.90 2.67 -9.43
CA GLU A 143 6.71 2.92 -10.87
C GLU A 143 6.38 1.65 -11.67
N SER A 144 6.87 0.50 -11.21
CA SER A 144 6.52 -0.80 -11.80
C SER A 144 5.11 -1.29 -11.41
N GLY A 145 4.37 -0.50 -10.64
CA GLY A 145 3.03 -0.88 -10.17
C GLY A 145 3.04 -1.89 -9.03
N LEU A 146 4.15 -1.95 -8.30
CA LEU A 146 4.31 -2.77 -7.09
C LEU A 146 4.22 -1.87 -5.86
N PRO A 147 3.09 -1.89 -5.14
CA PRO A 147 2.97 -1.16 -3.89
C PRO A 147 3.89 -1.76 -2.82
N LEU A 148 4.37 -0.93 -1.90
CA LEU A 148 5.36 -1.30 -0.91
C LEU A 148 4.78 -1.21 0.50
N ALA A 149 4.91 -2.27 1.29
CA ALA A 149 4.75 -2.17 2.74
C ALA A 149 5.93 -1.36 3.32
N VAL A 150 5.60 -0.34 4.08
CA VAL A 150 6.59 0.57 4.68
C VAL A 150 6.36 0.61 6.19
N ALA A 151 7.38 0.21 6.95
CA ALA A 151 7.40 0.42 8.37
C ALA A 151 7.99 1.80 8.66
N VAL A 152 7.26 2.61 9.40
CA VAL A 152 7.69 3.91 9.87
C VAL A 152 7.77 3.89 11.40
N GLU A 153 8.84 4.46 11.93
CA GLU A 153 9.02 4.63 13.37
C GLU A 153 8.67 6.06 13.75
N GLY A 154 7.74 6.20 14.67
CA GLY A 154 7.33 7.48 15.25
C GLY A 154 7.43 7.42 16.78
N GLY A 155 8.57 7.79 17.34
CA GLY A 155 8.81 7.68 18.79
C GLY A 155 8.84 6.22 19.25
N ASN A 156 7.99 5.84 20.20
CA ASN A 156 7.94 4.49 20.78
C ASN A 156 6.98 3.53 20.06
N ILE A 157 6.35 3.96 18.98
CA ILE A 157 5.32 3.18 18.28
C ILE A 157 5.72 3.03 16.82
N GLY A 158 5.85 1.79 16.38
CA GLY A 158 5.99 1.45 14.96
C GLY A 158 4.63 1.51 14.27
N HIS A 159 4.59 2.02 13.04
CA HIS A 159 3.39 2.06 12.21
C HIS A 159 3.68 1.50 10.82
N ALA A 160 2.74 0.72 10.27
CA ALA A 160 2.84 0.15 8.94
C ALA A 160 1.85 0.82 8.00
N ILE A 161 2.35 1.28 6.86
CA ILE A 161 1.57 1.93 5.80
C ILE A 161 1.94 1.35 4.44
N VAL A 162 1.14 1.63 3.42
CA VAL A 162 1.43 1.19 2.05
C VAL A 162 1.80 2.38 1.19
N CYS A 163 2.99 2.37 0.60
CA CYS A 163 3.28 3.29 -0.50
C CYS A 163 2.63 2.77 -1.78
N ILE A 164 1.73 3.54 -2.33
CA ILE A 164 0.89 3.16 -3.47
C ILE A 164 1.17 3.97 -4.72
N GLY A 165 1.94 5.02 -4.63
CA GLY A 165 2.16 5.90 -5.76
C GLY A 165 3.06 7.08 -5.47
N ARG A 166 3.02 8.04 -6.37
CA ARG A 166 3.80 9.25 -6.31
C ARG A 166 3.08 10.45 -6.91
N LYS A 167 3.52 11.65 -6.55
CA LYS A 167 3.11 12.87 -7.22
C LYS A 167 3.82 12.98 -8.57
N LYS A 168 3.15 13.54 -9.56
CA LYS A 168 3.75 13.85 -10.85
C LYS A 168 4.67 15.08 -10.66
N GLN A 169 5.85 15.00 -11.21
CA GLN A 169 6.81 16.08 -11.14
C GLN A 169 6.83 16.89 -12.44
N GLU A 170 7.06 18.19 -12.31
CA GLU A 170 7.25 19.05 -13.46
C GLU A 170 8.64 18.83 -14.10
N ARG A 171 8.70 18.82 -15.43
CA ARG A 171 9.94 18.56 -16.18
C ARG A 171 11.07 19.54 -15.84
N ASN A 172 10.75 20.76 -15.49
CA ASN A 172 11.69 21.85 -15.20
C ASN A 172 12.53 21.63 -13.93
N GLN A 173 12.15 20.65 -13.11
CA GLN A 173 12.86 20.32 -11.86
C GLN A 173 13.83 19.14 -12.02
N ILE A 174 13.96 18.60 -13.22
CA ILE A 174 14.81 17.44 -13.47
C ILE A 174 16.16 17.91 -14.03
N VAL A 175 17.23 17.59 -13.31
CA VAL A 175 18.59 17.89 -13.74
C VAL A 175 19.06 16.85 -14.76
N ALA A 176 19.42 17.30 -15.96
CA ALA A 176 19.99 16.44 -16.98
C ALA A 176 21.43 16.04 -16.60
N LYS A 177 21.74 14.77 -16.82
CA LYS A 177 23.12 14.24 -16.75
C LYS A 177 23.60 13.94 -18.16
N LYS A 178 24.89 14.00 -18.38
CA LYS A 178 25.49 13.66 -19.68
C LYS A 178 26.12 12.27 -19.64
N THR A 179 25.89 11.52 -20.70
CA THR A 179 26.67 10.30 -20.96
C THR A 179 28.09 10.63 -21.38
N ILE A 180 28.96 9.63 -21.40
CA ILE A 180 30.31 9.75 -21.97
C ILE A 180 30.32 10.18 -23.45
N PHE A 181 29.21 10.01 -24.15
CA PHE A 181 29.01 10.42 -25.55
C PHE A 181 28.31 11.78 -25.67
N GLY A 182 28.14 12.53 -24.58
CA GLY A 182 27.53 13.86 -24.57
C GLY A 182 26.01 13.90 -24.68
N THR A 183 25.33 12.72 -24.71
CA THR A 183 23.86 12.64 -24.75
C THR A 183 23.27 12.95 -23.38
N ASP A 184 22.27 13.82 -23.34
CA ASP A 184 21.55 14.11 -22.12
C ASP A 184 20.62 12.93 -21.70
N TYR A 185 20.65 12.57 -20.43
CA TYR A 185 19.71 11.61 -19.85
C TYR A 185 19.24 12.06 -18.47
N PHE A 186 18.10 11.50 -18.04
CA PHE A 186 17.48 11.80 -16.76
C PHE A 186 17.32 10.53 -15.95
N MET A 187 17.72 10.57 -14.69
CA MET A 187 17.44 9.47 -13.75
C MET A 187 16.05 9.68 -13.16
N TRP A 188 15.14 8.77 -13.47
CA TRP A 188 13.75 8.89 -13.06
C TRP A 188 13.55 8.98 -11.54
N ASN A 189 14.32 8.21 -10.78
CA ASN A 189 14.29 8.23 -9.32
C ASN A 189 14.72 9.58 -8.71
N GLU A 190 15.52 10.38 -9.41
CA GLU A 190 15.92 11.71 -8.95
C GLU A 190 14.81 12.75 -9.14
N SER A 191 13.89 12.46 -10.04
CA SER A 191 12.77 13.34 -10.35
C SER A 191 11.59 13.19 -9.38
N ILE A 192 11.56 12.15 -8.55
CA ILE A 192 10.44 11.87 -7.63
C ILE A 192 10.84 12.25 -6.20
N ASN A 193 10.13 13.20 -5.61
CA ASN A 193 10.36 13.67 -4.25
C ASN A 193 9.17 13.45 -3.32
N GLU A 194 7.98 13.21 -3.86
CA GLU A 194 6.77 13.02 -3.08
C GLU A 194 6.11 11.69 -3.45
N PHE A 195 5.78 10.89 -2.44
CA PHE A 195 5.09 9.63 -2.59
C PHE A 195 3.69 9.70 -1.99
N VAL A 196 2.81 8.84 -2.51
CA VAL A 196 1.44 8.69 -2.03
C VAL A 196 1.37 7.45 -1.16
N PHE A 197 0.92 7.62 0.06
CA PHE A 197 0.73 6.55 1.02
C PHE A 197 -0.74 6.29 1.29
N ASN A 198 -1.04 5.04 1.54
CA ASN A 198 -2.31 4.58 2.07
C ASN A 198 -2.09 4.25 3.54
N ASP A 199 -2.67 5.06 4.42
CA ASP A 199 -2.55 4.97 5.87
C ASP A 199 -3.94 4.64 6.44
N ASP A 200 -4.05 3.59 7.22
CA ASP A 200 -5.30 3.10 7.79
C ASP A 200 -5.87 4.01 8.91
N ASN A 201 -5.10 4.98 9.37
CA ASN A 201 -5.52 6.04 10.29
C ASN A 201 -6.02 7.30 9.56
N LYS A 202 -5.96 7.33 8.24
CA LYS A 202 -6.33 8.46 7.40
C LYS A 202 -7.37 8.04 6.36
N PRO A 203 -8.11 8.98 5.79
CA PRO A 203 -8.88 8.71 4.57
C PRO A 203 -7.95 8.25 3.43
N CYS A 204 -8.50 7.47 2.49
CA CYS A 204 -7.74 7.04 1.33
C CYS A 204 -7.32 8.26 0.48
N TYR A 205 -6.02 8.37 0.20
CA TYR A 205 -5.24 9.43 -0.49
C TYR A 205 -5.61 10.86 -0.10
#